data_b9d113cc9f0e348a56f649addf4e6509
#
_entry.id   b9d113cc9f0e348a56f649addf4e6509
#
_cell.length_a   1.000
_cell.length_b   1.000
_cell.length_c   1.000
_cell.angle_alpha   90.00
_cell.angle_beta   90.00
_cell.angle_gamma   90.00
#
_symmetry.space_group_name_H-M   'P 1'
#
loop_
_entity.id
_entity.type
_entity.pdbx_description
1 polymer ?
#
loop_
_entity_poly.entity_id
_entity_poly.type
_entity_poly.pdbx_seq_one_letter_code
_entity_poly.pdbx_strand_id
1 'polypeptide(L)'
;MRLALFQPDIPQNTGTIIRLCACFNIPLDVIEPCGFIFSDAKLRRAHMDYEQRAIINRHKSWTDFEIDNISNRMVLLTTKGSNNLDVFKFSSIDTLIMGSESSGVPETIHQKIPHKVRVPIGPSTRSLNVAVCASMVLWEALRQTGNLPSQISNN
;
A
#
# COMPACT_ATOMS: atom_id res chain seq x y z
N MET A 1 7.28 -2.12 8.93
CA MET A 1 6.67 -2.16 7.58
C MET A 1 5.49 -1.22 7.53
N ARG A 2 5.21 -0.58 6.39
CA ARG A 2 4.11 0.37 6.15
C ARG A 2 3.55 0.15 4.76
N LEU A 3 2.32 0.57 4.51
CA LEU A 3 1.73 0.66 3.17
C LEU A 3 1.47 2.12 2.83
N ALA A 4 1.71 2.53 1.60
CA ALA A 4 1.48 3.89 1.13
C ALA A 4 0.64 3.88 -0.17
N LEU A 5 -0.34 4.78 -0.25
CA LEU A 5 -1.16 5.02 -1.44
C LEU A 5 -0.77 6.37 -2.03
N PHE A 6 -0.25 6.34 -3.25
CA PHE A 6 0.05 7.56 -3.98
C PHE A 6 -1.18 8.04 -4.74
N GLN A 7 -1.77 9.15 -4.33
CA GLN A 7 -2.89 9.83 -4.98
C GLN A 7 -4.02 8.86 -5.42
N PRO A 8 -4.61 8.08 -4.49
CA PRO A 8 -5.60 7.08 -4.86
C PRO A 8 -6.84 7.72 -5.50
N ASP A 9 -7.37 7.07 -6.55
CA ASP A 9 -8.50 7.60 -7.34
C ASP A 9 -9.84 7.04 -6.90
N ILE A 10 -9.86 5.79 -6.41
CA ILE A 10 -11.08 5.02 -6.17
C ILE A 10 -11.30 4.84 -4.66
N PRO A 11 -12.32 5.50 -4.08
CA PRO A 11 -12.55 5.45 -2.63
C PRO A 11 -12.85 4.04 -2.11
N GLN A 12 -13.47 3.16 -2.90
CA GLN A 12 -13.76 1.77 -2.54
C GLN A 12 -12.48 0.95 -2.34
N ASN A 13 -11.48 1.15 -3.21
CA ASN A 13 -10.19 0.48 -3.09
C ASN A 13 -9.42 0.99 -1.86
N THR A 14 -9.38 2.31 -1.69
CA THR A 14 -8.76 2.93 -0.51
C THR A 14 -9.33 2.37 0.76
N GLY A 15 -10.61 2.23 0.80
CA GLY A 15 -11.25 1.68 1.93
C GLY A 15 -10.98 0.22 2.19
N THR A 16 -10.98 -0.59 1.18
CA THR A 16 -10.56 -1.99 1.32
C THR A 16 -9.15 -2.10 1.88
N ILE A 17 -8.26 -1.19 1.44
CA ILE A 17 -6.87 -1.14 1.92
C ILE A 17 -6.79 -0.63 3.38
N ILE A 18 -7.62 0.33 3.78
CA ILE A 18 -7.71 0.75 5.19
C ILE A 18 -8.07 -0.44 6.08
N ARG A 19 -9.09 -1.20 5.69
CA ARG A 19 -9.48 -2.42 6.41
C ARG A 19 -8.35 -3.46 6.45
N LEU A 20 -7.68 -3.68 5.33
CA LEU A 20 -6.53 -4.56 5.24
C LEU A 20 -5.44 -4.16 6.25
N CYS A 21 -5.05 -2.88 6.26
CA CYS A 21 -4.04 -2.34 7.17
C CYS A 21 -4.45 -2.50 8.64
N ALA A 22 -5.72 -2.23 8.96
CA ALA A 22 -6.24 -2.43 10.30
C ALA A 22 -6.18 -3.90 10.75
N CYS A 23 -6.52 -4.84 9.85
CA CYS A 23 -6.48 -6.28 10.15
C CYS A 23 -5.05 -6.79 10.43
N PHE A 24 -4.05 -6.21 9.77
CA PHE A 24 -2.65 -6.58 9.94
C PHE A 24 -1.87 -5.67 10.90
N ASN A 25 -2.53 -4.67 11.50
CA ASN A 25 -1.91 -3.66 12.36
C ASN A 25 -0.73 -2.94 11.69
N ILE A 26 -0.91 -2.57 10.41
CA ILE A 26 0.08 -1.89 9.59
C ILE A 26 -0.34 -0.43 9.39
N PRO A 27 0.57 0.55 9.63
CA PRO A 27 0.30 1.94 9.30
C PRO A 27 0.07 2.13 7.80
N LEU A 28 -0.93 2.96 7.46
CA LEU A 28 -1.25 3.38 6.11
C LEU A 28 -0.89 4.84 5.92
N ASP A 29 -0.07 5.14 4.94
CA ASP A 29 0.22 6.49 4.48
C ASP A 29 -0.64 6.80 3.24
N VAL A 30 -1.31 7.96 3.22
CA VAL A 30 -2.08 8.44 2.07
C VAL A 30 -1.47 9.74 1.58
N ILE A 31 -0.95 9.72 0.35
CA ILE A 31 -0.31 10.86 -0.29
C ILE A 31 -1.34 11.56 -1.16
N GLU A 32 -1.64 12.82 -0.83
CA GLU A 32 -2.62 13.65 -1.52
C GLU A 32 -2.01 14.36 -2.75
N PRO A 33 -2.88 14.88 -3.67
CA PRO A 33 -4.33 14.85 -3.62
C PRO A 33 -4.92 13.51 -4.02
N CYS A 34 -6.02 13.13 -3.36
CA CYS A 34 -6.81 11.97 -3.80
C CYS A 34 -7.78 12.38 -4.91
N GLY A 35 -8.17 11.44 -5.79
CA GLY A 35 -9.21 11.65 -6.81
C GLY A 35 -10.63 11.80 -6.24
N PHE A 36 -10.77 11.78 -4.92
CA PHE A 36 -12.02 11.92 -4.18
C PHE A 36 -11.82 12.73 -2.89
N ILE A 37 -12.91 13.21 -2.31
CA ILE A 37 -12.84 13.86 -0.99
C ILE A 37 -12.61 12.79 0.07
N PHE A 38 -11.42 12.81 0.65
CA PHE A 38 -11.06 11.95 1.78
C PHE A 38 -11.78 12.46 3.03
N SER A 39 -12.99 12.02 3.24
CA SER A 39 -13.81 12.38 4.42
C SER A 39 -14.18 11.14 5.21
N ASP A 40 -14.03 11.22 6.52
CA ASP A 40 -14.34 10.15 7.48
C ASP A 40 -15.77 9.60 7.31
N ALA A 41 -16.73 10.45 6.92
CA ALA A 41 -18.13 10.04 6.78
C ALA A 41 -18.36 9.06 5.58
N LYS A 42 -17.64 9.25 4.47
CA LYS A 42 -17.75 8.35 3.30
C LYS A 42 -16.95 7.07 3.51
N LEU A 43 -15.82 7.18 4.16
CA LEU A 43 -14.98 6.03 4.51
C LEU A 43 -15.66 5.17 5.58
N ARG A 44 -16.29 5.76 6.60
CA ARG A 44 -17.04 5.03 7.64
C ARG A 44 -18.15 4.12 7.08
N ARG A 45 -18.87 4.55 6.04
CA ARG A 45 -19.90 3.71 5.40
C ARG A 45 -19.34 2.48 4.67
N ALA A 46 -18.09 2.56 4.21
CA ALA A 46 -17.43 1.47 3.51
C ALA A 46 -16.69 0.49 4.43
N HIS A 47 -16.39 0.88 5.69
CA HIS A 47 -15.41 0.17 6.51
C HIS A 47 -15.87 -0.30 7.88
N MET A 48 -17.14 -0.10 8.24
CA MET A 48 -17.60 -0.50 9.58
C MET A 48 -16.59 -0.05 10.67
N ASP A 49 -16.49 -0.71 11.79
CA ASP A 49 -15.71 -0.27 12.97
C ASP A 49 -14.17 -0.35 12.83
N TYR A 50 -13.63 -0.67 11.65
CA TYR A 50 -12.17 -0.85 11.43
C TYR A 50 -11.38 0.46 11.36
N GLU A 51 -12.03 1.59 11.06
CA GLU A 51 -11.36 2.90 10.98
C GLU A 51 -10.73 3.32 12.33
N GLN A 52 -11.37 2.96 13.44
CA GLN A 52 -10.86 3.25 14.77
C GLN A 52 -9.58 2.47 15.11
N ARG A 53 -9.28 1.41 14.37
CA ARG A 53 -8.10 0.56 14.55
C ARG A 53 -7.01 0.83 13.52
N ALA A 54 -7.33 1.54 12.44
CA ALA A 54 -6.38 1.87 11.38
C ALA A 54 -5.53 3.07 11.78
N ILE A 55 -4.22 2.95 11.67
CA ILE A 55 -3.29 4.07 11.81
C ILE A 55 -3.12 4.68 10.41
N ILE A 56 -3.77 5.83 10.17
CA ILE A 56 -3.74 6.51 8.87
C ILE A 56 -2.98 7.82 9.02
N ASN A 57 -1.90 7.98 8.25
CA ASN A 57 -1.15 9.21 8.14
C ASN A 57 -1.45 9.85 6.77
N ARG A 58 -1.76 11.14 6.76
CA ARG A 58 -2.04 11.89 5.53
C ARG A 58 -0.90 12.85 5.25
N HIS A 59 -0.38 12.80 4.02
CA HIS A 59 0.69 13.67 3.56
C HIS A 59 0.15 14.57 2.43
N LYS A 60 0.35 15.87 2.55
CA LYS A 60 -0.14 16.85 1.58
C LYS A 60 0.55 16.74 0.21
N SER A 61 1.72 16.13 0.19
CA SER A 61 2.53 15.95 -1.02
C SER A 61 3.44 14.72 -0.93
N TRP A 62 3.98 14.32 -2.08
CA TRP A 62 5.05 13.33 -2.13
C TRP A 62 6.28 13.74 -1.32
N THR A 63 6.65 15.03 -1.37
CA THR A 63 7.81 15.55 -0.64
C THR A 63 7.63 15.41 0.88
N ASP A 64 6.45 15.74 1.41
CA ASP A 64 6.16 15.57 2.84
C ASP A 64 6.27 14.08 3.24
N PHE A 65 5.72 13.20 2.41
CA PHE A 65 5.83 11.76 2.62
C PHE A 65 7.27 11.25 2.63
N GLU A 66 8.11 11.74 1.69
CA GLU A 66 9.54 11.35 1.63
C GLU A 66 10.30 11.76 2.90
N ILE A 67 10.05 12.97 3.39
CA ILE A 67 10.69 13.47 4.62
C ILE A 67 10.32 12.60 5.81
N ASP A 68 9.04 12.28 5.96
CA ASP A 68 8.55 11.47 7.08
C ASP A 68 9.01 10.00 7.00
N ASN A 69 9.38 9.54 5.81
CA ASN A 69 9.79 8.14 5.56
C ASN A 69 11.28 7.98 5.19
N ILE A 70 12.11 8.96 5.47
CA ILE A 70 13.53 8.99 5.05
C ILE A 70 14.34 7.77 5.54
N SER A 71 13.98 7.21 6.68
CA SER A 71 14.66 6.04 7.29
C SER A 71 14.15 4.71 6.75
N ASN A 72 13.09 4.71 5.94
CA ASN A 72 12.46 3.50 5.43
C ASN A 72 12.98 3.14 4.04
N ARG A 73 12.98 1.85 3.73
CA ARG A 73 13.26 1.39 2.38
C ARG A 73 11.98 1.42 1.54
N MET A 74 11.95 2.27 0.52
CA MET A 74 10.79 2.39 -0.37
C MET A 74 10.79 1.28 -1.41
N VAL A 75 9.64 0.59 -1.55
CA VAL A 75 9.40 -0.49 -2.52
C VAL A 75 8.15 -0.14 -3.34
N LEU A 76 8.34 0.18 -4.61
CA LEU A 76 7.25 0.53 -5.52
C LEU A 76 6.63 -0.72 -6.15
N LEU A 77 5.32 -0.89 -5.96
CA LEU A 77 4.53 -1.92 -6.64
C LEU A 77 4.06 -1.36 -7.99
N THR A 78 4.56 -1.97 -9.06
CA THR A 78 4.30 -1.48 -10.43
C THR A 78 4.34 -2.63 -11.42
N THR A 79 3.49 -2.58 -12.44
CA THR A 79 3.51 -3.56 -13.54
C THR A 79 4.81 -3.52 -14.35
N LYS A 80 5.57 -2.42 -14.24
CA LYS A 80 6.91 -2.23 -14.85
C LYS A 80 8.05 -2.65 -13.90
N GLY A 81 7.75 -3.40 -12.82
CA GLY A 81 8.74 -3.82 -11.84
C GLY A 81 9.81 -4.74 -12.44
N SER A 82 11.07 -4.51 -12.04
CA SER A 82 12.21 -5.33 -12.45
C SER A 82 12.29 -6.67 -11.71
N ASN A 83 11.66 -6.74 -10.52
CA ASN A 83 11.65 -7.94 -9.70
C ASN A 83 10.24 -8.51 -9.60
N ASN A 84 10.12 -9.82 -9.69
CA ASN A 84 8.86 -10.49 -9.40
C ASN A 84 8.66 -10.64 -7.88
N LEU A 85 7.40 -10.62 -7.45
CA LEU A 85 7.00 -10.77 -6.05
C LEU A 85 7.56 -12.04 -5.39
N ASP A 86 7.57 -13.15 -6.12
CA ASP A 86 7.98 -14.48 -5.64
C ASP A 86 9.48 -14.58 -5.31
N VAL A 87 10.32 -13.72 -5.89
CA VAL A 87 11.77 -13.74 -5.66
C VAL A 87 12.27 -12.53 -4.87
N PHE A 88 11.47 -11.48 -4.72
CA PHE A 88 11.89 -10.27 -4.01
C PHE A 88 12.02 -10.52 -2.51
N LYS A 89 13.08 -9.97 -1.90
CA LYS A 89 13.33 -10.10 -0.45
C LYS A 89 12.88 -8.83 0.28
N PHE A 90 11.78 -8.96 1.01
CA PHE A 90 11.23 -7.89 1.84
C PHE A 90 12.01 -7.72 3.15
N SER A 91 11.90 -6.52 3.72
CA SER A 91 12.45 -6.16 5.03
C SER A 91 11.37 -5.55 5.92
N SER A 92 11.54 -5.68 7.23
CA SER A 92 10.59 -5.10 8.21
C SER A 92 10.52 -3.57 8.16
N ILE A 93 11.51 -2.90 7.57
CA ILE A 93 11.54 -1.45 7.38
C ILE A 93 10.96 -0.98 6.03
N ASP A 94 10.38 -1.88 5.25
CA ASP A 94 9.84 -1.52 3.94
C ASP A 94 8.57 -0.65 4.06
N THR A 95 8.50 0.37 3.20
CA THR A 95 7.28 1.07 2.86
C THR A 95 6.85 0.64 1.46
N LEU A 96 5.75 -0.11 1.40
CA LEU A 96 5.18 -0.65 0.16
C LEU A 96 4.31 0.43 -0.49
N ILE A 97 4.69 0.92 -1.67
CA ILE A 97 4.04 2.04 -2.34
C ILE A 97 3.17 1.54 -3.48
N MET A 98 1.87 1.84 -3.41
CA MET A 98 0.89 1.60 -4.47
C MET A 98 0.63 2.91 -5.22
N GLY A 99 0.75 2.89 -6.54
CA GLY A 99 0.39 4.03 -7.39
C GLY A 99 -1.13 4.19 -7.52
N SER A 100 -1.56 5.33 -8.05
CA SER A 100 -2.97 5.57 -8.37
C SER A 100 -3.48 4.57 -9.41
N GLU A 101 -4.78 4.28 -9.38
CA GLU A 101 -5.38 3.26 -10.25
C GLU A 101 -5.34 3.65 -11.73
N SER A 102 -5.47 4.95 -12.02
CA SER A 102 -5.53 5.46 -13.38
C SER A 102 -4.16 5.65 -14.03
N SER A 103 -3.15 6.10 -13.26
CA SER A 103 -1.87 6.56 -13.83
C SER A 103 -0.61 5.98 -13.14
N GLY A 104 -0.78 5.26 -12.04
CA GLY A 104 0.35 4.77 -11.24
C GLY A 104 1.06 5.91 -10.51
N VAL A 105 2.38 5.98 -10.60
CA VAL A 105 3.19 7.09 -10.09
C VAL A 105 3.84 7.84 -11.26
N PRO A 106 4.13 9.16 -11.14
CA PRO A 106 4.90 9.91 -12.13
C PRO A 106 6.26 9.26 -12.40
N GLU A 107 6.75 9.42 -13.63
CA GLU A 107 8.02 8.83 -14.05
C GLU A 107 9.20 9.28 -13.15
N THR A 108 9.17 10.53 -12.68
CA THR A 108 10.17 11.06 -11.75
C THR A 108 10.23 10.28 -10.43
N ILE A 109 9.09 9.91 -9.88
CA ILE A 109 8.99 9.06 -8.68
C ILE A 109 9.40 7.63 -9.02
N HIS A 110 8.93 7.12 -10.16
CA HIS A 110 9.26 5.78 -10.62
C HIS A 110 10.77 5.58 -10.76
N GLN A 111 11.49 6.56 -11.32
CA GLN A 111 12.94 6.49 -11.49
C GLN A 111 13.68 6.62 -10.16
N LYS A 112 13.18 7.43 -9.24
CA LYS A 112 13.80 7.70 -7.94
C LYS A 112 13.81 6.48 -7.00
N ILE A 113 12.78 5.63 -7.07
CA ILE A 113 12.68 4.46 -6.20
C ILE A 113 13.46 3.28 -6.80
N PRO A 114 14.52 2.79 -6.12
CA PRO A 114 15.36 1.73 -6.69
C PRO A 114 14.70 0.35 -6.67
N HIS A 115 13.85 0.07 -5.69
CA HIS A 115 13.20 -1.23 -5.54
C HIS A 115 11.81 -1.21 -6.19
N LYS A 116 11.66 -1.95 -7.28
CA LYS A 116 10.42 -2.06 -8.06
C LYS A 116 10.00 -3.52 -8.15
N VAL A 117 8.80 -3.81 -7.68
CA VAL A 117 8.26 -5.16 -7.61
C VAL A 117 6.97 -5.24 -8.42
N ARG A 118 6.79 -6.33 -9.12
CA ARG A 118 5.55 -6.67 -9.84
C ARG A 118 4.98 -8.00 -9.34
N VAL A 119 3.66 -8.07 -9.30
CA VAL A 119 2.95 -9.35 -9.18
C VAL A 119 2.92 -9.97 -10.58
N PRO A 120 3.45 -11.19 -10.78
CA PRO A 120 3.33 -11.88 -12.06
C PRO A 120 1.86 -12.13 -12.40
N ILE A 121 1.44 -11.71 -13.58
CA ILE A 121 0.08 -11.90 -14.12
C ILE A 121 0.13 -12.44 -15.53
N GLY A 122 -0.98 -12.97 -16.02
CA GLY A 122 -1.07 -13.52 -17.38
C GLY A 122 -0.75 -12.48 -18.45
N PRO A 123 -0.15 -12.90 -19.59
CA PRO A 123 0.40 -11.98 -20.60
C PRO A 123 -0.63 -11.11 -21.30
N SER A 124 -1.91 -11.47 -21.26
CA SER A 124 -3.01 -10.71 -21.87
C SER A 124 -3.71 -9.75 -20.91
N THR A 125 -3.23 -9.67 -19.65
CA THR A 125 -3.82 -8.80 -18.62
C THR A 125 -2.98 -7.55 -18.43
N ARG A 126 -3.64 -6.41 -18.08
CA ARG A 126 -2.93 -5.13 -17.87
C ARG A 126 -2.44 -4.95 -16.45
N SER A 127 -3.32 -5.19 -15.48
CA SER A 127 -3.03 -4.99 -14.05
C SER A 127 -4.06 -5.71 -13.20
N LEU A 128 -3.72 -5.92 -11.93
CA LEU A 128 -4.66 -6.30 -10.88
C LEU A 128 -5.34 -5.06 -10.30
N ASN A 129 -6.50 -5.25 -9.68
CA ASN A 129 -7.08 -4.25 -8.79
C ASN A 129 -6.05 -3.91 -7.68
N VAL A 130 -5.92 -2.62 -7.35
CA VAL A 130 -4.88 -2.16 -6.42
C VAL A 130 -5.03 -2.76 -5.01
N ALA A 131 -6.26 -2.94 -4.52
CA ALA A 131 -6.48 -3.55 -3.20
C ALA A 131 -6.15 -5.05 -3.18
N VAL A 132 -6.41 -5.75 -4.28
CA VAL A 132 -6.00 -7.16 -4.45
C VAL A 132 -4.48 -7.26 -4.49
N CYS A 133 -3.82 -6.42 -5.27
CA CYS A 133 -2.37 -6.36 -5.35
C CYS A 133 -1.75 -6.05 -3.96
N ALA A 134 -2.28 -5.04 -3.26
CA ALA A 134 -1.83 -4.67 -1.93
C ALA A 134 -1.95 -5.84 -0.93
N SER A 135 -3.05 -6.60 -1.01
CA SER A 135 -3.28 -7.76 -0.13
C SER A 135 -2.25 -8.86 -0.35
N MET A 136 -1.97 -9.19 -1.62
CA MET A 136 -0.99 -10.22 -1.97
C MET A 136 0.41 -9.84 -1.52
N VAL A 137 0.80 -8.60 -1.80
CA VAL A 137 2.16 -8.11 -1.51
C VAL A 137 2.37 -7.94 -0.01
N LEU A 138 1.40 -7.36 0.71
CA LEU A 138 1.48 -7.18 2.16
C LEU A 138 1.57 -8.53 2.88
N TRP A 139 0.74 -9.49 2.50
CA TRP A 139 0.78 -10.84 3.07
C TRP A 139 2.17 -11.47 2.90
N GLU A 140 2.70 -11.47 1.67
CA GLU A 140 4.01 -12.04 1.37
C GLU A 140 5.14 -11.33 2.14
N ALA A 141 5.10 -10.00 2.20
CA ALA A 141 6.09 -9.23 2.92
C ALA A 141 6.07 -9.52 4.44
N LEU A 142 4.88 -9.61 5.05
CA LEU A 142 4.72 -9.96 6.45
C LEU A 142 5.16 -11.40 6.72
N ARG A 143 4.85 -12.33 5.82
CA ARG A 143 5.28 -13.73 5.92
C ARG A 143 6.81 -13.84 5.91
N GLN A 144 7.48 -13.17 4.97
CA GLN A 144 8.94 -13.20 4.86
C GLN A 144 9.65 -12.59 6.08
N THR A 145 9.04 -11.57 6.68
CA THR A 145 9.65 -10.83 7.80
C THR A 145 9.22 -11.36 9.19
N GLY A 146 8.39 -12.41 9.23
CA GLY A 146 7.91 -12.97 10.49
C GLY A 146 6.94 -12.08 11.26
N ASN A 147 6.31 -11.12 10.61
CA ASN A 147 5.43 -10.10 11.21
C ASN A 147 3.93 -10.36 10.97
N LEU A 148 3.55 -11.58 10.59
CA LEU A 148 2.13 -11.94 10.56
C LEU A 148 1.54 -11.84 11.97
N PRO A 149 0.31 -11.31 12.13
CA PRO A 149 -0.34 -11.27 13.42
C PRO A 149 -0.43 -12.69 14.00
N SER A 150 -0.01 -12.86 15.24
CA SER A 150 -0.22 -14.11 15.96
C SER A 150 -1.71 -14.28 16.20
N GLN A 151 -2.26 -15.45 15.88
CA GLN A 151 -3.59 -15.79 16.32
C GLN A 151 -3.54 -15.91 17.85
N ILE A 152 -4.25 -15.00 18.52
CA ILE A 152 -4.46 -15.16 19.95
C ILE A 152 -5.38 -16.36 20.08
N SER A 153 -4.85 -17.47 20.63
CA SER A 153 -5.67 -18.59 21.05
C SER A 153 -6.58 -18.07 22.16
N ASN A 154 -7.83 -17.78 21.83
CA ASN A 154 -8.85 -17.58 22.86
C ASN A 154 -9.07 -18.95 23.51
N ASN A 155 -8.39 -19.17 24.62
CA ASN A 155 -8.78 -20.20 25.60
C ASN A 155 -9.94 -19.67 26.42
#